data_4c146e9b5773cbe926c4af480d9ec616
#
_entry.id   4c146e9b5773cbe926c4af480d9ec616
#
_cell.length_a   1.000
_cell.length_b   1.000
_cell.length_c   1.000
_cell.angle_alpha   90.00
_cell.angle_beta   90.00
_cell.angle_gamma   90.00
#
_symmetry.space_group_name_H-M   'P 1'
#
loop_
_entity.id
_entity.type
_entity.pdbx_description
1 polymer ?
#
loop_
_entity_poly.entity_id
_entity_poly.type
_entity_poly.pdbx_seq_one_letter_code
_entity_poly.pdbx_strand_id
1 'polypeptide(L)'
;MEAANESSEGTPFILLGLTTSPGQQRPLFVLFLLLYVVGLLRNGLIVAAIRVSPALYAPMYFLLAHLSFADLCFTSVTVPKMLANLLAHDHSISLASCLTQMYFFFALGVTDSCLLAAMTYDCYVAIQHPLHYGMRMSRAVCTALVGMAWLVSHVHSLLHILLMARLSFCASHQVPHFFCDHQPLLRLSCSDTCHIQLLIFTKGTAVVVTPFLLILASYRAIAAAVLQLPSASGRLWAVSTCGSHLAVVSLFYGTVIAVYFQPTSRYEAEQGCVATVMYTVVTPMLNPVIYSLQNRDVQGXVXALLIGRRISASDS
;
A
#
# COMPACT_ATOMS: atom_id res chain seq x y z
N MET A 1 15.85 -35.21 -33.57
CA MET A 1 16.32 -34.24 -32.57
C MET A 1 15.73 -32.87 -32.87
N GLU A 2 14.40 -32.86 -33.05
CA GLU A 2 13.62 -31.67 -33.38
C GLU A 2 12.30 -31.74 -32.61
N ALA A 3 12.35 -31.50 -31.32
CA ALA A 3 11.13 -31.40 -30.50
C ALA A 3 11.43 -30.65 -29.20
N ALA A 4 11.96 -29.43 -29.30
CA ALA A 4 12.17 -28.60 -28.14
C ALA A 4 12.05 -27.11 -28.52
N ASN A 5 11.08 -26.77 -29.35
CA ASN A 5 10.78 -25.34 -29.57
C ASN A 5 9.28 -25.09 -29.71
N GLU A 6 8.46 -25.71 -28.86
CA GLU A 6 7.14 -25.18 -28.60
C GLU A 6 7.32 -24.16 -27.45
N SER A 7 7.43 -22.93 -27.88
CA SER A 7 7.51 -21.78 -26.99
C SER A 7 6.38 -21.83 -25.96
N SER A 8 6.72 -21.83 -24.69
CA SER A 8 5.78 -21.78 -23.57
C SER A 8 5.06 -20.42 -23.47
N GLU A 9 5.08 -19.64 -24.55
CA GLU A 9 4.53 -18.27 -24.58
C GLU A 9 3.01 -18.19 -24.39
N GLY A 10 2.31 -19.31 -24.27
CA GLY A 10 0.86 -19.31 -24.13
C GLY A 10 0.33 -20.05 -22.90
N THR A 11 1.18 -20.73 -22.14
CA THR A 11 0.70 -21.53 -20.99
C THR A 11 0.39 -20.62 -19.80
N PRO A 12 -0.86 -20.62 -19.30
CA PRO A 12 -1.20 -19.78 -18.16
C PRO A 12 -0.57 -20.30 -16.87
N PHE A 13 -0.34 -19.38 -15.93
CA PHE A 13 0.04 -19.73 -14.56
C PHE A 13 -1.20 -20.16 -13.78
N ILE A 14 -0.99 -21.00 -12.77
CA ILE A 14 -2.05 -21.46 -11.84
C ILE A 14 -1.69 -20.92 -10.46
N LEU A 15 -2.52 -20.02 -9.93
CA LEU A 15 -2.35 -19.49 -8.57
C LEU A 15 -2.94 -20.50 -7.58
N LEU A 16 -2.12 -21.02 -6.68
CA LEU A 16 -2.57 -22.04 -5.72
C LEU A 16 -3.51 -21.47 -4.64
N GLY A 17 -3.54 -20.15 -4.49
CA GLY A 17 -4.47 -19.47 -3.61
C GLY A 17 -4.06 -19.48 -2.13
N LEU A 18 -5.02 -19.16 -1.27
CA LEU A 18 -4.82 -19.08 0.18
C LEU A 18 -4.97 -20.44 0.86
N THR A 19 -5.80 -21.31 0.28
CA THR A 19 -6.08 -22.63 0.85
C THR A 19 -6.52 -23.60 -0.23
N THR A 20 -6.13 -24.84 -0.09
CA THR A 20 -6.58 -25.94 -0.92
C THR A 20 -7.75 -26.71 -0.28
N SER A 21 -8.12 -26.38 0.95
CA SER A 21 -9.17 -27.05 1.71
C SER A 21 -10.56 -26.50 1.32
N PRO A 22 -11.45 -27.33 0.71
CA PRO A 22 -12.78 -26.85 0.33
C PRO A 22 -13.63 -26.30 1.48
N GLY A 23 -13.44 -26.83 2.69
CA GLY A 23 -14.17 -26.38 3.88
C GLY A 23 -13.81 -24.96 4.32
N GLN A 24 -12.62 -24.47 3.95
CA GLN A 24 -12.15 -23.13 4.32
C GLN A 24 -12.45 -22.08 3.26
N GLN A 25 -12.71 -22.47 2.02
CA GLN A 25 -12.87 -21.53 0.90
C GLN A 25 -14.06 -20.60 1.09
N ARG A 26 -15.22 -21.13 1.48
CA ARG A 26 -16.45 -20.32 1.67
C ARG A 26 -16.34 -19.32 2.82
N PRO A 27 -15.91 -19.70 4.03
CA PRO A 27 -15.74 -18.71 5.11
C PRO A 27 -14.68 -17.67 4.79
N LEU A 28 -13.57 -18.05 4.12
CA LEU A 28 -12.56 -17.09 3.69
C LEU A 28 -13.12 -16.12 2.64
N PHE A 29 -13.92 -16.62 1.70
CA PHE A 29 -14.57 -15.77 0.70
C PHE A 29 -15.45 -14.71 1.38
N VAL A 30 -16.31 -15.11 2.33
CA VAL A 30 -17.19 -14.18 3.02
C VAL A 30 -16.37 -13.15 3.80
N LEU A 31 -15.36 -13.62 4.54
CA LEU A 31 -14.49 -12.75 5.33
C LEU A 31 -13.80 -11.70 4.44
N PHE A 32 -13.14 -12.12 3.35
CA PHE A 32 -12.40 -11.20 2.50
C PHE A 32 -13.30 -10.29 1.68
N LEU A 33 -14.50 -10.77 1.30
CA LEU A 33 -15.49 -9.92 0.65
C LEU A 33 -15.95 -8.80 1.59
N LEU A 34 -16.25 -9.12 2.85
CA LEU A 34 -16.65 -8.12 3.85
C LEU A 34 -15.53 -7.10 4.10
N LEU A 35 -14.29 -7.58 4.29
CA LEU A 35 -13.14 -6.70 4.49
C LEU A 35 -12.94 -5.77 3.29
N TYR A 36 -13.05 -6.30 2.08
CA TYR A 36 -12.89 -5.53 0.85
C TYR A 36 -13.96 -4.44 0.73
N VAL A 37 -15.23 -4.82 0.90
CA VAL A 37 -16.36 -3.86 0.80
C VAL A 37 -16.21 -2.75 1.86
N VAL A 38 -15.91 -3.12 3.11
CA VAL A 38 -15.70 -2.14 4.19
C VAL A 38 -14.52 -1.22 3.86
N GLY A 39 -13.42 -1.77 3.34
CA GLY A 39 -12.25 -1.00 2.92
C GLY A 39 -12.60 0.00 1.83
N LEU A 40 -13.32 -0.45 0.79
CA LEU A 40 -13.76 0.42 -0.32
C LEU A 40 -14.66 1.56 0.19
N LEU A 41 -15.65 1.22 1.02
CA LEU A 41 -16.58 2.21 1.56
C LEU A 41 -15.87 3.26 2.43
N ARG A 42 -14.99 2.82 3.34
CA ARG A 42 -14.30 3.73 4.26
C ARG A 42 -13.34 4.66 3.52
N ASN A 43 -12.49 4.11 2.66
CA ASN A 43 -11.55 4.92 1.87
C ASN A 43 -12.31 5.86 0.93
N GLY A 44 -13.36 5.37 0.27
CA GLY A 44 -14.21 6.17 -0.62
C GLY A 44 -14.88 7.33 0.12
N LEU A 45 -15.40 7.09 1.33
CA LEU A 45 -16.00 8.12 2.16
C LEU A 45 -14.98 9.19 2.57
N ILE A 46 -13.75 8.80 2.91
CA ILE A 46 -12.69 9.77 3.25
C ILE A 46 -12.38 10.66 2.03
N VAL A 47 -12.19 10.06 0.86
CA VAL A 47 -11.91 10.83 -0.38
C VAL A 47 -13.08 11.79 -0.66
N ALA A 48 -14.32 11.31 -0.55
CA ALA A 48 -15.51 12.13 -0.78
C ALA A 48 -15.61 13.28 0.25
N ALA A 49 -15.42 12.98 1.54
CA ALA A 49 -15.50 13.97 2.62
C ALA A 49 -14.48 15.10 2.39
N ILE A 50 -13.23 14.73 2.06
CA ILE A 50 -12.16 15.71 1.84
C ILE A 50 -12.45 16.57 0.61
N ARG A 51 -13.03 15.99 -0.45
CA ARG A 51 -13.34 16.74 -1.68
C ARG A 51 -14.49 17.74 -1.51
N VAL A 52 -15.48 17.43 -0.70
CA VAL A 52 -16.68 18.28 -0.57
C VAL A 52 -16.61 19.26 0.60
N SER A 53 -15.67 19.10 1.54
CA SER A 53 -15.61 19.92 2.76
C SER A 53 -14.46 20.93 2.69
N PRO A 54 -14.76 22.26 2.60
CA PRO A 54 -13.70 23.27 2.68
C PRO A 54 -12.90 23.23 4.00
N ALA A 55 -13.50 22.76 5.09
CA ALA A 55 -12.84 22.61 6.38
C ALA A 55 -11.66 21.60 6.31
N LEU A 56 -11.64 20.71 5.31
CA LEU A 56 -10.62 19.69 5.14
C LEU A 56 -9.61 20.04 4.04
N TYR A 57 -9.33 21.34 3.81
CA TYR A 57 -8.37 21.76 2.79
C TYR A 57 -6.92 21.89 3.30
N ALA A 58 -6.65 21.44 4.53
CA ALA A 58 -5.29 21.43 5.06
C ALA A 58 -4.40 20.43 4.30
N PRO A 59 -3.07 20.65 4.22
CA PRO A 59 -2.14 19.77 3.51
C PRO A 59 -2.26 18.29 3.88
N MET A 60 -2.38 18.00 5.18
CA MET A 60 -2.51 16.62 5.68
C MET A 60 -3.72 15.90 5.03
N TYR A 61 -4.86 16.59 4.89
CA TYR A 61 -6.06 15.96 4.28
C TYR A 61 -5.88 15.73 2.79
N PHE A 62 -5.19 16.64 2.11
CA PHE A 62 -4.88 16.45 0.69
C PHE A 62 -4.03 15.18 0.48
N LEU A 63 -3.00 15.00 1.31
CA LEU A 63 -2.15 13.80 1.29
C LEU A 63 -2.97 12.54 1.66
N LEU A 64 -3.83 12.65 2.67
CA LEU A 64 -4.70 11.55 3.12
C LEU A 64 -5.69 11.13 2.03
N ALA A 65 -6.24 12.06 1.26
CA ALA A 65 -7.14 11.72 0.14
C ALA A 65 -6.41 10.89 -0.93
N HIS A 66 -5.15 11.24 -1.21
CA HIS A 66 -4.35 10.48 -2.17
C HIS A 66 -3.95 9.11 -1.63
N LEU A 67 -3.64 9.01 -0.33
CA LEU A 67 -3.36 7.71 0.33
C LEU A 67 -4.60 6.82 0.29
N SER A 68 -5.77 7.34 0.65
CA SER A 68 -7.03 6.58 0.61
C SER A 68 -7.37 6.15 -0.82
N PHE A 69 -7.11 7.00 -1.81
CA PHE A 69 -7.32 6.63 -3.22
C PHE A 69 -6.35 5.52 -3.65
N ALA A 70 -5.09 5.59 -3.25
CA ALA A 70 -4.11 4.54 -3.54
C ALA A 70 -4.50 3.22 -2.86
N ASP A 71 -4.98 3.27 -1.59
CA ASP A 71 -5.50 2.10 -0.86
C ASP A 71 -6.68 1.45 -1.59
N LEU A 72 -7.62 2.25 -2.13
CA LEU A 72 -8.75 1.74 -2.93
C LEU A 72 -8.25 0.95 -4.15
N CYS A 73 -7.31 1.54 -4.88
CA CYS A 73 -6.73 0.92 -6.07
C CYS A 73 -5.93 -0.34 -5.68
N PHE A 74 -5.14 -0.26 -4.61
CA PHE A 74 -4.25 -1.34 -4.16
C PHE A 74 -5.03 -2.60 -3.80
N THR A 75 -6.09 -2.47 -2.99
CA THR A 75 -6.94 -3.62 -2.64
C THR A 75 -7.66 -4.18 -3.86
N SER A 76 -8.03 -3.33 -4.82
CA SER A 76 -8.74 -3.74 -6.04
C SER A 76 -7.83 -4.44 -7.07
N VAL A 77 -6.51 -4.38 -6.88
CA VAL A 77 -5.55 -5.12 -7.72
C VAL A 77 -5.50 -6.60 -7.34
N THR A 78 -5.56 -6.91 -6.04
CA THR A 78 -5.33 -8.27 -5.52
C THR A 78 -6.61 -9.00 -5.12
N VAL A 79 -7.53 -8.33 -4.41
CA VAL A 79 -8.66 -8.97 -3.74
C VAL A 79 -9.69 -9.56 -4.72
N PRO A 80 -10.10 -8.89 -5.82
CA PRO A 80 -11.10 -9.48 -6.71
C PRO A 80 -10.66 -10.81 -7.33
N LYS A 81 -9.40 -10.93 -7.79
CA LYS A 81 -8.89 -12.19 -8.34
C LYS A 81 -8.80 -13.27 -7.26
N MET A 82 -8.37 -12.89 -6.06
CA MET A 82 -8.32 -13.80 -4.91
C MET A 82 -9.72 -14.34 -4.57
N LEU A 83 -10.73 -13.46 -4.56
CA LEU A 83 -12.13 -13.85 -4.29
C LEU A 83 -12.67 -14.78 -5.39
N ALA A 84 -12.37 -14.45 -6.67
CA ALA A 84 -12.77 -15.29 -7.79
C ALA A 84 -12.16 -16.69 -7.65
N ASN A 85 -10.88 -16.77 -7.29
CA ASN A 85 -10.18 -18.06 -7.12
C ASN A 85 -10.73 -18.87 -5.94
N LEU A 86 -11.28 -18.25 -4.90
CA LEU A 86 -11.87 -18.98 -3.77
C LEU A 86 -13.18 -19.69 -4.15
N LEU A 87 -13.87 -19.24 -5.20
CA LEU A 87 -15.13 -19.85 -5.67
C LEU A 87 -14.97 -20.66 -6.95
N ALA A 88 -14.02 -20.30 -7.81
CA ALA A 88 -13.84 -20.94 -9.12
C ALA A 88 -13.00 -22.22 -9.01
N HIS A 89 -13.20 -23.11 -9.97
CA HIS A 89 -12.31 -24.27 -10.15
C HIS A 89 -11.11 -23.92 -11.02
N ASP A 90 -11.19 -22.82 -11.78
CA ASP A 90 -10.11 -22.36 -12.66
C ASP A 90 -9.33 -21.24 -11.98
N HIS A 91 -8.12 -21.55 -11.55
CA HIS A 91 -7.20 -20.64 -10.88
C HIS A 91 -6.16 -20.05 -11.85
N SER A 92 -6.41 -20.15 -13.15
CA SER A 92 -5.45 -19.72 -14.17
C SER A 92 -5.35 -18.20 -14.28
N ILE A 93 -4.16 -17.74 -14.67
CA ILE A 93 -3.88 -16.33 -14.98
C ILE A 93 -2.83 -16.29 -16.10
N SER A 94 -3.05 -15.46 -17.13
CA SER A 94 -2.09 -15.29 -18.20
C SER A 94 -0.87 -14.52 -17.71
N LEU A 95 0.27 -14.68 -18.38
CA LEU A 95 1.50 -13.92 -18.05
C LEU A 95 1.23 -12.41 -18.14
N ALA A 96 0.51 -11.94 -19.15
CA ALA A 96 0.18 -10.52 -19.31
C ALA A 96 -0.64 -9.99 -18.12
N SER A 97 -1.66 -10.74 -17.70
CA SER A 97 -2.49 -10.38 -16.53
C SER A 97 -1.68 -10.40 -15.23
N CYS A 98 -0.78 -11.39 -15.12
CA CYS A 98 0.12 -11.54 -13.97
C CYS A 98 1.06 -10.32 -13.87
N LEU A 99 1.71 -9.93 -14.97
CA LEU A 99 2.59 -8.77 -15.02
C LEU A 99 1.84 -7.45 -14.78
N THR A 100 0.60 -7.34 -15.28
CA THR A 100 -0.26 -6.17 -15.06
C THR A 100 -0.61 -6.04 -13.57
N GLN A 101 -1.00 -7.15 -12.93
CA GLN A 101 -1.30 -7.18 -11.49
C GLN A 101 -0.06 -6.76 -10.69
N MET A 102 1.10 -7.31 -11.03
CA MET A 102 2.38 -6.99 -10.39
C MET A 102 2.75 -5.51 -10.58
N TYR A 103 2.53 -4.95 -11.78
CA TYR A 103 2.79 -3.53 -12.08
C TYR A 103 2.03 -2.62 -11.11
N PHE A 104 0.70 -2.79 -11.06
CA PHE A 104 -0.11 -1.94 -10.19
C PHE A 104 0.17 -2.19 -8.71
N PHE A 105 0.44 -3.43 -8.34
CA PHE A 105 0.82 -3.79 -6.96
C PHE A 105 2.03 -2.98 -6.49
N PHE A 106 3.13 -3.01 -7.27
CA PHE A 106 4.35 -2.30 -6.88
C PHE A 106 4.20 -0.78 -7.01
N ALA A 107 3.53 -0.29 -8.07
CA ALA A 107 3.30 1.15 -8.24
C ALA A 107 2.54 1.72 -7.03
N LEU A 108 1.45 1.09 -6.64
CA LEU A 108 0.60 1.58 -5.55
C LEU A 108 1.27 1.42 -4.18
N GLY A 109 1.97 0.30 -3.94
CA GLY A 109 2.71 0.10 -2.70
C GLY A 109 3.83 1.12 -2.49
N VAL A 110 4.54 1.48 -3.54
CA VAL A 110 5.57 2.54 -3.47
C VAL A 110 4.93 3.91 -3.31
N THR A 111 3.78 4.17 -3.96
CA THR A 111 3.02 5.41 -3.77
C THR A 111 2.63 5.57 -2.29
N ASP A 112 2.11 4.53 -1.66
CA ASP A 112 1.74 4.56 -0.23
C ASP A 112 2.96 4.91 0.63
N SER A 113 4.09 4.26 0.39
CA SER A 113 5.35 4.52 1.11
C SER A 113 5.77 5.98 0.99
N CYS A 114 5.74 6.54 -0.23
CA CYS A 114 6.10 7.94 -0.48
C CYS A 114 5.11 8.92 0.17
N LEU A 115 3.81 8.62 0.10
CA LEU A 115 2.78 9.47 0.72
C LEU A 115 2.90 9.45 2.25
N LEU A 116 3.21 8.31 2.85
CA LEU A 116 3.45 8.22 4.30
C LEU A 116 4.67 9.08 4.70
N ALA A 117 5.73 9.08 3.89
CA ALA A 117 6.88 9.96 4.14
C ALA A 117 6.50 11.45 4.02
N ALA A 118 5.69 11.81 3.01
CA ALA A 118 5.21 13.19 2.84
C ALA A 118 4.34 13.61 4.03
N MET A 119 3.47 12.72 4.53
CA MET A 119 2.62 12.99 5.70
C MET A 119 3.46 13.15 6.98
N THR A 120 4.54 12.36 7.12
CA THR A 120 5.47 12.52 8.25
C THR A 120 6.19 13.87 8.17
N TYR A 121 6.58 14.30 6.96
CA TYR A 121 7.18 15.61 6.75
C TYR A 121 6.20 16.73 7.11
N ASP A 122 4.92 16.58 6.73
CA ASP A 122 3.86 17.53 7.09
C ASP A 122 3.76 17.66 8.63
N CYS A 123 3.71 16.54 9.35
CA CYS A 123 3.69 16.53 10.82
C CYS A 123 4.94 17.23 11.40
N TYR A 124 6.10 16.96 10.83
CA TYR A 124 7.35 17.59 11.24
C TYR A 124 7.29 19.13 11.08
N VAL A 125 6.83 19.61 9.92
CA VAL A 125 6.74 21.05 9.66
C VAL A 125 5.72 21.70 10.60
N ALA A 126 4.59 21.05 10.83
CA ALA A 126 3.53 21.57 11.72
C ALA A 126 4.02 21.75 13.16
N ILE A 127 4.89 20.89 13.65
CA ILE A 127 5.39 20.90 15.02
C ILE A 127 6.63 21.81 15.15
N GLN A 128 7.60 21.69 14.24
CA GLN A 128 8.89 22.40 14.33
C GLN A 128 8.82 23.82 13.79
N HIS A 129 7.97 24.06 12.79
CA HIS A 129 7.94 25.36 12.09
C HIS A 129 6.52 25.89 11.92
N PRO A 130 5.74 26.03 13.00
CA PRO A 130 4.34 26.43 12.90
C PRO A 130 4.14 27.80 12.23
N LEU A 131 5.06 28.74 12.46
CA LEU A 131 5.00 30.09 11.87
C LEU A 131 5.24 30.08 10.35
N HIS A 132 5.94 29.08 9.83
CA HIS A 132 6.28 28.96 8.40
C HIS A 132 5.53 27.80 7.73
N TYR A 133 4.55 27.22 8.41
CA TYR A 133 3.84 26.03 7.93
C TYR A 133 3.17 26.27 6.58
N GLY A 134 2.42 27.37 6.44
CA GLY A 134 1.70 27.69 5.21
C GLY A 134 2.62 27.87 3.99
N MET A 135 3.86 28.32 4.21
CA MET A 135 4.86 28.49 3.15
C MET A 135 5.53 27.15 2.81
N ARG A 136 5.94 26.39 3.83
CA ARG A 136 6.65 25.11 3.66
C ARG A 136 5.75 24.00 3.16
N MET A 137 4.44 24.06 3.50
CA MET A 137 3.42 23.11 3.05
C MET A 137 2.37 23.82 2.20
N SER A 138 2.82 24.67 1.28
CA SER A 138 1.94 25.33 0.32
C SER A 138 1.29 24.31 -0.61
N ARG A 139 0.19 24.73 -1.26
CA ARG A 139 -0.52 23.88 -2.22
C ARG A 139 0.40 23.37 -3.34
N ALA A 140 1.32 24.21 -3.81
CA ALA A 140 2.29 23.84 -4.83
C ALA A 140 3.24 22.74 -4.33
N VAL A 141 3.73 22.85 -3.08
CA VAL A 141 4.60 21.84 -2.46
C VAL A 141 3.85 20.52 -2.32
N CYS A 142 2.62 20.54 -1.82
CA CYS A 142 1.80 19.33 -1.63
C CYS A 142 1.53 18.65 -2.98
N THR A 143 1.19 19.42 -4.02
CA THR A 143 0.96 18.89 -5.36
C THR A 143 2.25 18.28 -5.92
N ALA A 144 3.40 18.93 -5.71
CA ALA A 144 4.69 18.41 -6.13
C ALA A 144 5.05 17.10 -5.42
N LEU A 145 4.82 17.03 -4.09
CA LEU A 145 5.08 15.81 -3.31
C LEU A 145 4.23 14.63 -3.83
N VAL A 146 2.93 14.87 -4.04
CA VAL A 146 2.02 13.85 -4.57
C VAL A 146 2.43 13.46 -6.00
N GLY A 147 2.69 14.44 -6.86
CA GLY A 147 3.10 14.19 -8.25
C GLY A 147 4.38 13.37 -8.32
N MET A 148 5.36 13.69 -7.48
CA MET A 148 6.62 12.93 -7.40
C MET A 148 6.38 11.51 -6.87
N ALA A 149 5.52 11.34 -5.87
CA ALA A 149 5.18 10.02 -5.35
C ALA A 149 4.62 9.12 -6.46
N TRP A 150 3.62 9.61 -7.20
CA TRP A 150 3.03 8.87 -8.31
C TRP A 150 4.03 8.60 -9.44
N LEU A 151 4.81 9.61 -9.85
CA LEU A 151 5.79 9.48 -10.94
C LEU A 151 6.87 8.44 -10.60
N VAL A 152 7.52 8.58 -9.45
CA VAL A 152 8.61 7.69 -9.02
C VAL A 152 8.09 6.25 -8.91
N SER A 153 6.89 6.07 -8.36
CA SER A 153 6.28 4.75 -8.17
C SER A 153 6.02 4.05 -9.50
N HIS A 154 5.45 4.77 -10.47
CA HIS A 154 5.13 4.18 -11.77
C HIS A 154 6.40 3.89 -12.59
N VAL A 155 7.40 4.77 -12.55
CA VAL A 155 8.70 4.54 -13.21
C VAL A 155 9.39 3.33 -12.59
N HIS A 156 9.44 3.23 -11.25
CA HIS A 156 10.01 2.09 -10.53
C HIS A 156 9.32 0.79 -10.94
N SER A 157 7.98 0.80 -10.93
CA SER A 157 7.19 -0.39 -11.27
C SER A 157 7.38 -0.81 -12.72
N LEU A 158 7.40 0.16 -13.65
CA LEU A 158 7.63 -0.13 -15.06
C LEU A 158 8.98 -0.83 -15.26
N LEU A 159 10.05 -0.30 -14.65
CA LEU A 159 11.38 -0.92 -14.71
C LEU A 159 11.36 -2.34 -14.15
N HIS A 160 10.62 -2.55 -13.04
CA HIS A 160 10.47 -3.86 -12.41
C HIS A 160 9.82 -4.86 -13.38
N ILE A 161 8.71 -4.46 -14.03
CA ILE A 161 7.97 -5.34 -14.95
C ILE A 161 8.79 -5.63 -16.22
N LEU A 162 9.54 -4.65 -16.73
CA LEU A 162 10.41 -4.88 -17.90
C LEU A 162 11.50 -5.91 -17.60
N LEU A 163 12.01 -5.96 -16.36
CA LEU A 163 12.96 -6.99 -15.93
C LEU A 163 12.28 -8.36 -15.83
N MET A 164 11.08 -8.41 -15.23
CA MET A 164 10.33 -9.66 -15.07
C MET A 164 9.88 -10.24 -16.43
N ALA A 165 9.54 -9.38 -17.38
CA ALA A 165 9.08 -9.80 -18.72
C ALA A 165 10.19 -10.46 -19.55
N ARG A 166 11.46 -10.32 -19.15
CA ARG A 166 12.59 -10.96 -19.82
C ARG A 166 12.83 -12.40 -19.37
N LEU A 167 12.11 -12.86 -18.35
CA LEU A 167 12.28 -14.21 -17.80
C LEU A 167 11.59 -15.25 -18.67
N SER A 168 12.23 -16.43 -18.80
CA SER A 168 11.65 -17.60 -19.45
C SER A 168 11.21 -18.60 -18.37
N PHE A 169 10.02 -19.15 -18.52
CA PHE A 169 9.40 -20.06 -17.57
C PHE A 169 9.24 -21.44 -18.26
N CYS A 170 9.99 -22.44 -17.80
CA CYS A 170 10.10 -23.74 -18.46
C CYS A 170 9.60 -24.91 -17.62
N ALA A 171 9.65 -24.80 -16.31
CA ALA A 171 9.38 -25.94 -15.42
C ALA A 171 7.92 -26.02 -15.03
N SER A 172 7.57 -25.46 -13.90
CA SER A 172 6.20 -25.47 -13.38
C SER A 172 5.55 -24.11 -13.64
N HIS A 173 4.25 -24.13 -13.89
CA HIS A 173 3.43 -22.91 -13.97
C HIS A 173 2.55 -22.73 -12.74
N GLN A 174 2.81 -23.51 -11.68
CA GLN A 174 2.08 -23.40 -10.42
C GLN A 174 2.75 -22.39 -9.49
N VAL A 175 2.07 -21.27 -9.25
CA VAL A 175 2.55 -20.19 -8.37
C VAL A 175 1.99 -20.45 -6.96
N PRO A 176 2.86 -20.74 -5.96
CA PRO A 176 2.39 -21.01 -4.59
C PRO A 176 2.01 -19.73 -3.86
N HIS A 177 1.03 -19.00 -4.42
CA HIS A 177 0.56 -17.72 -3.87
C HIS A 177 -0.85 -17.43 -4.38
N PHE A 178 -1.54 -16.47 -3.76
CA PHE A 178 -2.89 -16.07 -4.17
C PHE A 178 -2.88 -14.92 -5.19
N PHE A 179 -1.72 -14.31 -5.47
CA PHE A 179 -1.54 -13.31 -6.51
C PHE A 179 -0.13 -13.42 -7.10
N CYS A 180 0.13 -12.68 -8.18
CA CYS A 180 1.42 -12.68 -8.85
C CYS A 180 2.41 -11.78 -8.11
N ASP A 181 3.38 -12.41 -7.44
CA ASP A 181 4.51 -11.69 -6.85
C ASP A 181 5.82 -12.13 -7.51
N HIS A 182 6.83 -11.28 -7.40
CA HIS A 182 8.11 -11.51 -8.08
C HIS A 182 8.88 -12.71 -7.50
N GLN A 183 8.86 -12.92 -6.17
CA GLN A 183 9.63 -13.98 -5.55
C GLN A 183 9.20 -15.38 -6.04
N PRO A 184 7.92 -15.75 -6.01
CA PRO A 184 7.50 -17.03 -6.59
C PRO A 184 7.81 -17.16 -8.08
N LEU A 185 7.65 -16.09 -8.86
CA LEU A 185 7.93 -16.14 -10.31
C LEU A 185 9.41 -16.31 -10.61
N LEU A 186 10.30 -15.66 -9.85
CA LEU A 186 11.76 -15.82 -10.02
C LEU A 186 12.18 -17.27 -9.78
N ARG A 187 11.51 -17.99 -8.84
CA ARG A 187 11.79 -19.41 -8.58
C ARG A 187 11.35 -20.34 -9.70
N LEU A 188 10.35 -19.92 -10.48
CA LEU A 188 9.81 -20.71 -11.60
C LEU A 188 10.58 -20.44 -12.92
N SER A 189 11.48 -19.45 -12.91
CA SER A 189 12.27 -19.09 -14.08
C SER A 189 13.39 -20.08 -14.30
N CYS A 190 13.60 -20.45 -15.59
CA CYS A 190 14.73 -21.25 -16.01
C CYS A 190 15.88 -20.40 -16.57
N SER A 191 15.67 -19.09 -16.67
CA SER A 191 16.73 -18.15 -17.03
C SER A 191 17.71 -17.95 -15.87
N ASP A 192 18.92 -17.48 -16.16
CA ASP A 192 19.82 -17.00 -15.12
C ASP A 192 19.23 -15.72 -14.53
N THR A 193 18.74 -15.79 -13.31
CA THR A 193 18.07 -14.71 -12.64
C THR A 193 18.98 -13.87 -11.73
N CYS A 194 20.27 -14.21 -11.64
CA CYS A 194 21.18 -13.59 -10.66
C CYS A 194 21.24 -12.07 -10.81
N HIS A 195 21.47 -11.59 -12.04
CA HIS A 195 21.52 -10.14 -12.31
C HIS A 195 20.17 -9.45 -12.08
N ILE A 196 19.08 -10.09 -12.49
CA ILE A 196 17.72 -9.56 -12.33
C ILE A 196 17.36 -9.47 -10.86
N GLN A 197 17.66 -10.51 -10.07
CA GLN A 197 17.43 -10.51 -8.62
C GLN A 197 18.22 -9.39 -7.94
N LEU A 198 19.49 -9.20 -8.32
CA LEU A 198 20.33 -8.15 -7.75
C LEU A 198 19.78 -6.76 -8.05
N LEU A 199 19.36 -6.52 -9.32
CA LEU A 199 18.75 -5.24 -9.71
C LEU A 199 17.43 -4.99 -8.99
N ILE A 200 16.57 -6.00 -8.90
CA ILE A 200 15.28 -5.90 -8.19
C ILE A 200 15.52 -5.59 -6.71
N PHE A 201 16.45 -6.32 -6.07
CA PHE A 201 16.77 -6.12 -4.67
C PHE A 201 17.34 -4.72 -4.42
N THR A 202 18.31 -4.29 -5.24
CA THR A 202 18.99 -3.00 -5.06
C THR A 202 18.01 -1.83 -5.22
N LYS A 203 17.25 -1.81 -6.32
CA LYS A 203 16.29 -0.70 -6.56
C LYS A 203 15.10 -0.76 -5.60
N GLY A 204 14.64 -1.96 -5.26
CA GLY A 204 13.55 -2.16 -4.29
C GLY A 204 13.94 -1.67 -2.92
N THR A 205 15.14 -2.03 -2.47
CA THR A 205 15.70 -1.56 -1.20
C THR A 205 15.80 -0.03 -1.20
N ALA A 206 16.32 0.57 -2.26
CA ALA A 206 16.44 2.04 -2.34
C ALA A 206 15.07 2.73 -2.23
N VAL A 207 14.06 2.22 -2.93
CA VAL A 207 12.73 2.83 -2.99
C VAL A 207 11.95 2.65 -1.67
N VAL A 208 12.19 1.58 -0.93
CA VAL A 208 11.52 1.31 0.36
C VAL A 208 12.30 1.96 1.52
N VAL A 209 13.62 1.80 1.55
CA VAL A 209 14.45 2.27 2.67
C VAL A 209 14.56 3.80 2.69
N THR A 210 14.62 4.47 1.53
CA THR A 210 14.74 5.94 1.50
C THR A 210 13.55 6.63 2.19
N PRO A 211 12.27 6.37 1.83
CA PRO A 211 11.16 6.96 2.58
C PRO A 211 11.16 6.55 4.06
N PHE A 212 11.52 5.32 4.37
CA PHE A 212 11.58 4.83 5.76
C PHE A 212 12.59 5.65 6.59
N LEU A 213 13.79 5.90 6.05
CA LEU A 213 14.80 6.70 6.72
C LEU A 213 14.35 8.15 6.91
N LEU A 214 13.66 8.73 5.90
CA LEU A 214 13.07 10.07 6.01
C LEU A 214 12.04 10.12 7.13
N ILE A 215 11.20 9.10 7.24
CA ILE A 215 10.20 8.95 8.31
C ILE A 215 10.90 8.89 9.67
N LEU A 216 11.92 8.05 9.82
CA LEU A 216 12.66 7.90 11.08
C LEU A 216 13.33 9.22 11.50
N ALA A 217 13.97 9.92 10.53
CA ALA A 217 14.61 11.21 10.79
C ALA A 217 13.59 12.26 11.24
N SER A 218 12.43 12.31 10.57
CA SER A 218 11.34 13.22 10.90
C SER A 218 10.77 12.93 12.30
N TYR A 219 10.54 11.67 12.64
CA TYR A 219 10.02 11.29 13.96
C TYR A 219 11.03 11.55 15.07
N ARG A 220 12.32 11.36 14.81
CA ARG A 220 13.36 11.75 15.77
C ARG A 220 13.28 13.25 16.07
N ALA A 221 13.15 14.08 15.03
CA ALA A 221 13.03 15.53 15.17
C ALA A 221 11.71 15.91 15.88
N ILE A 222 10.60 15.26 15.54
CA ILE A 222 9.29 15.47 16.20
C ILE A 222 9.40 15.14 17.70
N ALA A 223 9.99 14.00 18.04
CA ALA A 223 10.14 13.57 19.43
C ALA A 223 10.97 14.59 20.23
N ALA A 224 12.08 15.07 19.66
CA ALA A 224 12.91 16.09 20.29
C ALA A 224 12.11 17.40 20.54
N ALA A 225 11.30 17.82 19.56
CA ALA A 225 10.46 19.01 19.68
C ALA A 225 9.37 18.85 20.74
N VAL A 226 8.69 17.69 20.76
CA VAL A 226 7.62 17.41 21.73
C VAL A 226 8.15 17.41 23.16
N LEU A 227 9.34 16.88 23.37
CA LEU A 227 9.98 16.89 24.72
C LEU A 227 10.29 18.30 25.18
N GLN A 228 10.48 19.27 24.27
CA GLN A 228 10.76 20.66 24.60
C GLN A 228 9.50 21.50 24.83
N LEU A 229 8.30 20.98 24.52
CA LEU A 229 7.05 21.70 24.74
C LEU A 229 6.81 21.91 26.26
N PRO A 230 6.54 23.14 26.69
CA PRO A 230 6.40 23.42 28.13
C PRO A 230 5.11 22.90 28.74
N SER A 231 4.02 22.76 27.95
CA SER A 231 2.72 22.37 28.48
C SER A 231 2.44 20.89 28.23
N ALA A 232 1.83 20.23 29.21
CA ALA A 232 1.38 18.83 29.09
C ALA A 232 0.31 18.69 28.01
N SER A 233 -0.59 19.68 27.87
CA SER A 233 -1.64 19.68 26.85
C SER A 233 -1.05 19.76 25.43
N GLY A 234 -0.01 20.57 25.24
CA GLY A 234 0.69 20.66 23.95
C GLY A 234 1.37 19.35 23.57
N ARG A 235 2.01 18.69 24.55
CA ARG A 235 2.62 17.36 24.33
C ARG A 235 1.57 16.32 23.99
N LEU A 236 0.45 16.32 24.70
CA LEU A 236 -0.65 15.37 24.44
C LEU A 236 -1.24 15.57 23.04
N TRP A 237 -1.44 16.84 22.64
CA TRP A 237 -1.92 17.18 21.29
C TRP A 237 -0.96 16.66 20.21
N ALA A 238 0.34 16.90 20.36
CA ALA A 238 1.36 16.47 19.40
C ALA A 238 1.42 14.92 19.31
N VAL A 239 1.38 14.23 20.47
CA VAL A 239 1.38 12.76 20.52
C VAL A 239 0.11 12.19 19.85
N SER A 240 -1.06 12.81 20.13
CA SER A 240 -2.32 12.38 19.52
C SER A 240 -2.31 12.56 18.00
N THR A 241 -1.81 13.70 17.51
CA THR A 241 -1.75 14.00 16.08
C THR A 241 -0.81 13.04 15.33
N CYS A 242 0.35 12.75 15.92
CA CYS A 242 1.36 11.89 15.30
C CYS A 242 1.10 10.40 15.54
N GLY A 243 0.34 10.05 16.55
CA GLY A 243 0.11 8.66 16.96
C GLY A 243 -0.58 7.81 15.92
N SER A 244 -1.64 8.33 15.29
CA SER A 244 -2.31 7.62 14.19
C SER A 244 -1.37 7.38 13.03
N HIS A 245 -0.61 8.40 12.65
CA HIS A 245 0.33 8.28 11.54
C HIS A 245 1.43 7.27 11.88
N LEU A 246 1.96 7.33 13.09
CA LEU A 246 2.98 6.37 13.56
C LEU A 246 2.44 4.94 13.56
N ALA A 247 1.17 4.74 13.97
CA ALA A 247 0.54 3.42 13.93
C ALA A 247 0.44 2.88 12.49
N VAL A 248 0.01 3.72 11.54
CA VAL A 248 -0.09 3.34 10.12
C VAL A 248 1.30 3.01 9.55
N VAL A 249 2.29 3.86 9.82
CA VAL A 249 3.68 3.66 9.37
C VAL A 249 4.24 2.34 9.92
N SER A 250 4.02 2.07 11.21
CA SER A 250 4.50 0.84 11.87
C SER A 250 3.85 -0.40 11.26
N LEU A 251 2.54 -0.34 11.00
CA LEU A 251 1.80 -1.44 10.37
C LEU A 251 2.30 -1.67 8.94
N PHE A 252 2.42 -0.60 8.16
CA PHE A 252 2.88 -0.67 6.76
C PHE A 252 4.29 -1.27 6.67
N TYR A 253 5.27 -0.64 7.31
CA TYR A 253 6.66 -1.09 7.21
C TYR A 253 6.90 -2.41 7.92
N GLY A 254 6.20 -2.70 9.02
CA GLY A 254 6.27 -3.98 9.70
C GLY A 254 5.86 -5.12 8.78
N THR A 255 4.76 -4.95 8.05
CA THR A 255 4.28 -5.97 7.10
C THR A 255 5.17 -6.06 5.86
N VAL A 256 5.66 -4.93 5.32
CA VAL A 256 6.60 -4.92 4.18
C VAL A 256 7.89 -5.67 4.55
N ILE A 257 8.44 -5.41 5.74
CA ILE A 257 9.64 -6.09 6.21
C ILE A 257 9.38 -7.60 6.35
N ALA A 258 8.22 -7.96 6.91
CA ALA A 258 7.84 -9.37 7.07
C ALA A 258 7.67 -10.10 5.73
N VAL A 259 7.24 -9.38 4.67
CA VAL A 259 7.06 -9.98 3.34
C VAL A 259 8.39 -10.08 2.57
N TYR A 260 9.16 -8.99 2.52
CA TYR A 260 10.23 -8.84 1.53
C TYR A 260 11.66 -8.94 2.08
N PHE A 261 11.83 -8.88 3.39
CA PHE A 261 13.17 -8.90 4.00
C PHE A 261 13.45 -10.18 4.79
N GLN A 262 12.73 -11.26 4.48
CA GLN A 262 13.04 -12.58 5.05
C GLN A 262 14.11 -13.29 4.22
N PRO A 263 15.04 -14.02 4.87
CA PRO A 263 16.00 -14.85 4.14
C PRO A 263 15.26 -15.91 3.30
N THR A 264 15.70 -16.07 2.06
CA THR A 264 15.12 -17.05 1.12
C THR A 264 15.14 -18.48 1.63
N SER A 265 16.08 -18.80 2.53
CA SER A 265 16.18 -20.12 3.17
C SER A 265 15.04 -20.41 4.14
N ARG A 266 14.38 -19.37 4.66
CA ARG A 266 13.28 -19.50 5.63
C ARG A 266 11.90 -19.15 5.04
N TYR A 267 11.84 -18.91 3.73
CA TYR A 267 10.56 -18.56 3.09
C TYR A 267 9.68 -19.83 3.04
N GLU A 268 8.74 -19.88 3.96
CA GLU A 268 7.64 -20.83 3.88
C GLU A 268 6.48 -20.13 3.15
N ALA A 269 5.98 -20.76 2.09
CA ALA A 269 4.94 -20.18 1.24
C ALA A 269 3.71 -19.73 2.05
N GLU A 270 3.35 -20.52 3.07
CA GLU A 270 2.20 -20.22 3.92
C GLU A 270 2.41 -18.93 4.75
N GLN A 271 3.61 -18.77 5.34
CA GLN A 271 3.92 -17.55 6.11
C GLN A 271 3.98 -16.33 5.21
N GLY A 272 4.51 -16.48 3.99
CA GLY A 272 4.52 -15.43 2.99
C GLY A 272 3.12 -14.98 2.60
N CYS A 273 2.21 -15.92 2.42
CA CYS A 273 0.80 -15.62 2.10
C CYS A 273 0.12 -14.83 3.23
N VAL A 274 0.30 -15.25 4.50
CA VAL A 274 -0.31 -14.56 5.65
C VAL A 274 0.22 -13.12 5.75
N ALA A 275 1.55 -12.94 5.68
CA ALA A 275 2.16 -11.60 5.75
C ALA A 275 1.67 -10.71 4.60
N THR A 276 1.53 -11.28 3.40
CA THR A 276 1.03 -10.54 2.24
C THR A 276 -0.44 -10.16 2.39
N VAL A 277 -1.29 -11.01 2.96
CA VAL A 277 -2.69 -10.67 3.28
C VAL A 277 -2.72 -9.49 4.24
N MET A 278 -1.89 -9.50 5.28
CA MET A 278 -1.80 -8.38 6.22
C MET A 278 -1.45 -7.07 5.49
N TYR A 279 -0.49 -7.13 4.56
CA TYR A 279 -0.04 -5.95 3.81
C TYR A 279 -1.08 -5.50 2.77
N THR A 280 -1.69 -6.42 2.02
CA THR A 280 -2.54 -6.07 0.86
C THR A 280 -4.00 -5.81 1.21
N VAL A 281 -4.50 -6.40 2.29
CA VAL A 281 -5.92 -6.32 2.67
C VAL A 281 -6.10 -5.57 3.98
N VAL A 282 -5.39 -6.01 5.03
CA VAL A 282 -5.64 -5.51 6.39
C VAL A 282 -5.13 -4.08 6.55
N THR A 283 -3.90 -3.78 6.08
CA THR A 283 -3.31 -2.43 6.21
C THR A 283 -4.13 -1.36 5.50
N PRO A 284 -4.49 -1.49 4.19
CA PRO A 284 -5.33 -0.48 3.53
C PRO A 284 -6.72 -0.33 4.14
N MET A 285 -7.25 -1.38 4.75
CA MET A 285 -8.55 -1.32 5.44
C MET A 285 -8.44 -0.58 6.79
N LEU A 286 -7.31 -0.74 7.50
CA LEU A 286 -7.11 -0.11 8.80
C LEU A 286 -6.71 1.36 8.72
N ASN A 287 -6.06 1.78 7.63
CA ASN A 287 -5.62 3.16 7.44
C ASN A 287 -6.76 4.17 7.67
N PRO A 288 -7.93 4.05 6.99
CA PRO A 288 -9.03 4.99 7.23
C PRO A 288 -9.59 4.90 8.66
N VAL A 289 -9.57 3.73 9.28
CA VAL A 289 -10.03 3.58 10.67
C VAL A 289 -9.12 4.38 11.60
N ILE A 290 -7.81 4.18 11.48
CA ILE A 290 -6.82 4.82 12.35
C ILE A 290 -6.88 6.35 12.19
N TYR A 291 -6.92 6.85 10.94
CA TYR A 291 -6.97 8.29 10.68
C TYR A 291 -8.31 8.91 11.09
N SER A 292 -9.44 8.21 10.88
CA SER A 292 -10.75 8.75 11.25
C SER A 292 -10.99 8.72 12.75
N LEU A 293 -10.54 7.69 13.46
CA LEU A 293 -10.77 7.56 14.91
C LEU A 293 -10.11 8.71 15.71
N GLN A 294 -9.01 9.26 15.20
CA GLN A 294 -8.27 10.30 15.91
C GLN A 294 -8.53 11.71 15.39
N ASN A 295 -9.34 11.84 14.31
CA ASN A 295 -9.60 13.15 13.71
C ASN A 295 -11.10 13.44 13.69
N ARG A 296 -11.53 14.32 14.60
CA ARG A 296 -12.93 14.71 14.77
C ARG A 296 -13.52 15.39 13.53
N ASP A 297 -12.70 16.14 12.79
CA ASP A 297 -13.16 16.85 11.59
C ASP A 297 -13.51 15.83 10.49
N VAL A 298 -12.67 14.82 10.29
CA VAL A 298 -12.94 13.74 9.34
C VAL A 298 -14.17 12.95 9.78
N GLN A 299 -14.31 12.65 11.08
CA GLN A 299 -15.49 11.96 11.60
C GLN A 299 -16.77 12.76 11.35
N GLY A 300 -16.75 14.04 11.65
CA GLY A 300 -17.86 14.97 11.38
C GLY A 300 -18.28 14.97 9.90
N UNK A 301 -17.54 14.96 9.17
CA UNK A 301 -17.74 15.04 7.82
C UNK A 301 -18.24 13.80 7.25
N VAL A 302 -17.61 12.78 7.60
CA VAL A 302 -18.14 11.49 7.20
C VAL A 302 -19.57 11.25 7.72
N UNK A 303 -19.71 11.73 8.81
CA UNK A 303 -20.92 11.59 9.35
C UNK A 303 -21.93 12.32 8.66
N ALA A 304 -21.70 13.51 8.34
CA ALA A 304 -22.65 14.39 7.62
C ALA A 304 -23.02 13.81 6.26
N LEU A 305 -22.05 13.29 5.53
CA LEU A 305 -22.28 12.63 4.23
C LEU A 305 -23.24 11.43 4.36
N LEU A 306 -23.04 10.62 5.39
CA LEU A 306 -23.87 9.41 5.59
C LEU A 306 -25.33 9.76 5.93
N ILE A 307 -25.55 10.90 6.61
CA ILE A 307 -26.89 11.35 7.01
C ILE A 307 -27.55 12.20 5.93
N GLY A 308 -26.82 12.50 4.84
CA GLY A 308 -27.30 13.37 3.75
C GLY A 308 -27.47 14.83 4.16
N ARG A 309 -26.76 15.26 5.21
CA ARG A 309 -26.82 16.65 5.70
C ARG A 309 -25.96 17.54 4.80
N ARG A 310 -26.53 18.65 4.31
CA ARG A 310 -25.74 19.64 3.56
C ARG A 310 -24.63 20.18 4.45
N ILE A 311 -23.40 20.06 3.99
CA ILE A 311 -22.22 20.59 4.66
C ILE A 311 -22.22 22.10 4.42
N SER A 312 -22.68 22.86 5.41
CA SER A 312 -22.66 24.33 5.36
C SER A 312 -21.27 24.82 5.77
N ALA A 313 -20.79 25.86 5.08
CA ALA A 313 -19.52 26.50 5.38
C ALA A 313 -19.54 27.30 6.70
N SER A 314 -20.68 27.31 7.42
CA SER A 314 -20.86 28.12 8.63
C SER A 314 -20.52 27.41 9.94
N ASP A 315 -20.14 26.12 9.91
CA ASP A 315 -19.87 25.34 11.13
C ASP A 315 -18.37 25.14 11.41
N SER A 316 -17.50 26.02 10.86
CA SER A 316 -16.05 25.97 11.09
C SER A 316 -15.58 27.04 12.08
#